data_b5a2441f6dccf5a5e7ac73a5ab32be30
#
_entry.id   b5a2441f6dccf5a5e7ac73a5ab32be30
#
_cell.length_a   1.000
_cell.length_b   1.000
_cell.length_c   1.000
_cell.angle_alpha   90.00
_cell.angle_beta   90.00
_cell.angle_gamma   90.00
#
_symmetry.space_group_name_H-M   'P 1'
#
loop_
_entity.id
_entity.type
_entity.pdbx_description
1 polymer ?
#
loop_
_entity_poly.entity_id
_entity_poly.type
_entity_poly.pdbx_seq_one_letter_code
_entity_poly.pdbx_strand_id
1 'polypeptide(L)'
;LNKGTTADRYFSKEHRDIKSLKYDQNTETFNALLDGRGDALAHDNTLLLAWAKEHPGYSVGITRIGEDDFIAPAVAKGDDALHAWLDEQIDAMNQNGAMQAAYEKTLKPVFGDDVPAKDILVETK
;
A
#
# COMPACT_ATOMS: atom_id res chain seq x y z
N LEU A 1 1.69 11.27 -8.51
CA LEU A 1 2.38 10.24 -7.73
C LEU A 1 3.54 10.82 -6.91
N ASN A 2 3.98 10.09 -5.88
CA ASN A 2 5.08 10.51 -5.03
C ASN A 2 6.43 10.04 -5.59
N LYS A 3 7.44 10.91 -5.54
CA LYS A 3 8.81 10.60 -5.96
C LYS A 3 9.41 9.47 -5.12
N GLY A 4 10.15 8.59 -5.78
CA GLY A 4 10.90 7.51 -5.15
C GLY A 4 10.07 6.31 -4.65
N THR A 5 8.74 6.35 -4.79
CA THR A 5 7.86 5.24 -4.43
C THR A 5 7.89 4.11 -5.48
N THR A 6 7.31 2.97 -5.14
CA THR A 6 7.13 1.85 -6.07
C THR A 6 6.36 2.29 -7.31
N ALA A 7 5.30 3.08 -7.14
CA ALA A 7 4.54 3.65 -8.25
C ALA A 7 5.41 4.54 -9.15
N ASP A 8 6.24 5.43 -8.57
CA ASP A 8 7.17 6.26 -9.37
C ASP A 8 8.13 5.42 -10.19
N ARG A 9 8.76 4.41 -9.59
CA ARG A 9 9.68 3.50 -10.28
C ARG A 9 8.97 2.74 -11.41
N TYR A 10 7.77 2.21 -11.15
CA TYR A 10 6.98 1.48 -12.12
C TYR A 10 6.65 2.35 -13.35
N PHE A 11 5.98 3.48 -13.16
CA PHE A 11 5.60 4.35 -14.28
C PHE A 11 6.81 4.95 -15.02
N SER A 12 7.89 5.26 -14.32
CA SER A 12 9.11 5.79 -14.96
C SER A 12 9.82 4.76 -15.82
N LYS A 13 9.66 3.47 -15.52
CA LYS A 13 10.32 2.39 -16.26
C LYS A 13 9.42 1.83 -17.36
N GLU A 14 8.19 1.46 -17.02
CA GLU A 14 7.31 0.66 -17.88
C GLU A 14 6.34 1.52 -18.71
N HIS A 15 6.01 2.74 -18.26
CA HIS A 15 5.01 3.61 -18.88
C HIS A 15 5.50 5.04 -19.07
N ARG A 16 6.61 5.19 -19.80
CA ARG A 16 7.23 6.50 -20.09
C ARG A 16 6.40 7.39 -20.98
N ASP A 17 5.43 6.84 -21.68
CA ASP A 17 4.43 7.52 -22.50
C ASP A 17 3.38 8.26 -21.65
N ILE A 18 3.20 7.87 -20.38
CA ILE A 18 2.27 8.52 -19.46
C ILE A 18 2.96 9.73 -18.81
N LYS A 19 2.37 10.91 -19.01
CA LYS A 19 2.84 12.13 -18.35
C LYS A 19 2.58 12.04 -16.84
N SER A 20 3.63 11.87 -16.06
CA SER A 20 3.54 11.77 -14.60
C SER A 20 3.91 13.09 -13.93
N LEU A 21 3.01 13.63 -13.10
CA LEU A 21 3.31 14.69 -12.15
C LEU A 21 3.84 14.06 -10.85
N LYS A 22 5.00 14.55 -10.39
CA LYS A 22 5.71 13.95 -9.24
C LYS A 22 5.91 14.96 -8.14
N TYR A 23 5.50 14.59 -6.93
CA TYR A 23 5.56 15.43 -5.72
C TYR A 23 6.40 14.75 -4.64
N ASP A 24 6.86 15.53 -3.67
CA ASP A 24 7.69 15.00 -2.58
C ASP A 24 6.85 14.50 -1.39
N GLN A 25 5.63 15.05 -1.23
CA GLN A 25 4.74 14.72 -0.11
C GLN A 25 3.41 14.12 -0.58
N ASN A 26 2.85 13.18 0.20
CA ASN A 26 1.55 12.58 -0.06
C ASN A 26 0.45 13.66 -0.16
N THR A 27 0.45 14.61 0.76
CA THR A 27 -0.53 15.70 0.78
C THR A 27 -0.54 16.50 -0.52
N GLU A 28 0.63 16.81 -1.07
CA GLU A 28 0.75 17.52 -2.34
C GLU A 28 0.20 16.69 -3.51
N THR A 29 0.46 15.38 -3.49
CA THR A 29 -0.03 14.46 -4.52
C THR A 29 -1.55 14.36 -4.52
N PHE A 30 -2.17 14.23 -3.34
CA PHE A 30 -3.63 14.20 -3.22
C PHE A 30 -4.27 15.54 -3.56
N ASN A 31 -3.70 16.65 -3.12
CA ASN A 31 -4.18 17.97 -3.47
C ASN A 31 -4.11 18.23 -4.98
N ALA A 32 -3.07 17.75 -5.65
CA ALA A 32 -2.97 17.88 -7.11
C ALA A 32 -4.10 17.14 -7.85
N LEU A 33 -4.55 15.98 -7.32
CA LEU A 33 -5.73 15.30 -7.86
C LEU A 33 -7.01 16.10 -7.59
N LEU A 34 -7.20 16.60 -6.36
CA LEU A 34 -8.36 17.42 -5.99
C LEU A 34 -8.45 18.71 -6.80
N ASP A 35 -7.30 19.34 -7.10
CA ASP A 35 -7.20 20.55 -7.92
C ASP A 35 -7.37 20.27 -9.44
N GLY A 36 -7.57 19.02 -9.85
CA GLY A 36 -7.70 18.64 -11.26
C GLY A 36 -6.41 18.76 -12.07
N ARG A 37 -5.24 18.71 -11.43
CA ARG A 37 -3.94 18.77 -12.13
C ARG A 37 -3.56 17.43 -12.77
N GLY A 38 -4.24 16.36 -12.40
CA GLY A 38 -4.07 15.01 -12.94
C GLY A 38 -5.39 14.26 -12.96
N ASP A 39 -5.51 13.32 -13.86
CA ASP A 39 -6.74 12.54 -14.07
C ASP A 39 -6.82 11.33 -13.11
N ALA A 40 -5.68 10.87 -12.60
CA ALA A 40 -5.57 9.75 -11.68
C ALA A 40 -4.36 9.91 -10.76
N LEU A 41 -4.41 9.20 -9.61
CA LEU A 41 -3.32 9.13 -8.65
C LEU A 41 -2.94 7.66 -8.44
N ALA A 42 -1.64 7.37 -8.45
CA ALA A 42 -1.11 6.04 -8.13
C ALA A 42 -0.32 6.08 -6.82
N HIS A 43 -0.68 5.17 -5.91
CA HIS A 43 -0.05 4.99 -4.61
C HIS A 43 -0.36 3.58 -4.06
N ASP A 44 0.09 3.28 -2.85
CA ASP A 44 -0.20 2.02 -2.17
C ASP A 44 -1.71 1.83 -1.96
N ASN A 45 -2.19 0.61 -2.14
CA ASN A 45 -3.61 0.28 -2.05
C ASN A 45 -4.25 0.69 -0.72
N THR A 46 -3.56 0.47 0.40
CA THR A 46 -4.04 0.81 1.74
C THR A 46 -4.30 2.30 1.90
N LEU A 47 -3.43 3.14 1.36
CA LEU A 47 -3.59 4.59 1.42
C LEU A 47 -4.74 5.05 0.51
N LEU A 48 -4.82 4.51 -0.71
CA LEU A 48 -5.86 4.89 -1.67
C LEU A 48 -7.26 4.48 -1.21
N LEU A 49 -7.41 3.28 -0.67
CA LEU A 49 -8.69 2.78 -0.16
C LEU A 49 -9.21 3.63 1.00
N ALA A 50 -8.34 3.94 1.96
CA ALA A 50 -8.70 4.83 3.08
C ALA A 50 -9.10 6.23 2.59
N TRP A 51 -8.29 6.82 1.71
CA TRP A 51 -8.52 8.16 1.19
C TRP A 51 -9.81 8.26 0.35
N ALA A 52 -10.06 7.30 -0.54
CA ALA A 52 -11.24 7.29 -1.40
C ALA A 52 -12.54 7.17 -0.59
N LYS A 53 -12.52 6.44 0.53
CA LYS A 53 -13.67 6.33 1.42
C LYS A 53 -14.07 7.67 2.05
N GLU A 54 -13.09 8.54 2.33
CA GLU A 54 -13.32 9.86 2.91
C GLU A 54 -13.63 10.94 1.85
N HIS A 55 -13.46 10.62 0.55
CA HIS A 55 -13.63 11.56 -0.55
C HIS A 55 -14.68 11.07 -1.56
N PRO A 56 -15.98 11.32 -1.32
CA PRO A 56 -17.05 10.96 -2.25
C PRO A 56 -16.81 11.53 -3.65
N GLY A 57 -17.00 10.70 -4.67
CA GLY A 57 -16.70 11.04 -6.06
C GLY A 57 -15.37 10.50 -6.58
N TYR A 58 -14.55 9.93 -5.70
CA TYR A 58 -13.32 9.21 -6.04
C TYR A 58 -13.45 7.72 -5.72
N SER A 59 -12.80 6.90 -6.52
CA SER A 59 -12.79 5.45 -6.33
C SER A 59 -11.44 4.87 -6.75
N VAL A 60 -11.09 3.70 -6.20
CA VAL A 60 -9.90 2.95 -6.63
C VAL A 60 -10.31 2.06 -7.81
N GLY A 61 -10.01 2.50 -9.02
CA GLY A 61 -10.42 1.80 -10.25
C GLY A 61 -9.49 0.65 -10.64
N ILE A 62 -8.20 0.77 -10.31
CA ILE A 62 -7.19 -0.27 -10.57
C ILE A 62 -6.58 -0.66 -9.23
N THR A 63 -6.79 -1.90 -8.81
CA THR A 63 -6.37 -2.41 -7.50
C THR A 63 -5.01 -3.08 -7.50
N ARG A 64 -4.47 -3.41 -8.69
CA ARG A 64 -3.15 -4.01 -8.89
C ARG A 64 -2.46 -3.41 -10.09
N ILE A 65 -1.21 -2.98 -9.91
CA ILE A 65 -0.34 -2.45 -10.96
C ILE A 65 1.04 -3.10 -10.82
N GLY A 66 1.48 -3.82 -11.85
CA GLY A 66 2.75 -4.54 -11.84
C GLY A 66 2.74 -5.79 -10.97
N GLU A 67 3.90 -6.14 -10.43
CA GLU A 67 4.05 -7.25 -9.48
C GLU A 67 3.67 -6.81 -8.06
N ASP A 68 3.27 -7.77 -7.23
CA ASP A 68 2.97 -7.49 -5.81
C ASP A 68 4.24 -7.05 -5.09
N ASP A 69 4.15 -5.98 -4.33
CA ASP A 69 5.21 -5.47 -3.45
C ASP A 69 4.76 -5.58 -2.00
N PHE A 70 5.69 -5.90 -1.10
CA PHE A 70 5.39 -6.21 0.29
C PHE A 70 6.02 -5.18 1.23
N ILE A 71 5.25 -4.75 2.21
CA ILE A 71 5.77 -3.95 3.32
C ILE A 71 6.24 -4.90 4.41
N ALA A 72 7.48 -4.75 4.84
CA ALA A 72 8.10 -5.60 5.84
C ALA A 72 8.92 -4.77 6.85
N PRO A 73 9.12 -5.27 8.07
CA PRO A 73 10.09 -4.71 9.01
C PRO A 73 11.49 -4.71 8.41
N ALA A 74 12.30 -3.70 8.72
CA ALA A 74 13.69 -3.64 8.34
C ALA A 74 14.59 -3.71 9.58
N VAL A 75 15.67 -4.49 9.50
CA VAL A 75 16.68 -4.61 10.54
C VAL A 75 18.04 -4.11 10.05
N ALA A 76 18.95 -3.81 10.96
CA ALA A 76 20.32 -3.49 10.60
C ALA A 76 20.99 -4.66 9.89
N LYS A 77 21.79 -4.38 8.87
CA LYS A 77 22.53 -5.42 8.14
C LYS A 77 23.48 -6.13 9.09
N GLY A 78 23.37 -7.47 9.15
CA GLY A 78 24.15 -8.33 10.04
C GLY A 78 23.49 -8.63 11.38
N ASP A 79 22.29 -8.09 11.66
CA ASP A 79 21.48 -8.49 12.81
C ASP A 79 20.59 -9.70 12.47
N ASP A 80 21.25 -10.83 12.20
CA ASP A 80 20.59 -12.06 11.78
C ASP A 80 19.69 -12.64 12.87
N ALA A 81 20.02 -12.39 14.14
CA ALA A 81 19.22 -12.86 15.27
C ALA A 81 17.85 -12.15 15.33
N LEU A 82 17.82 -10.83 15.18
CA LEU A 82 16.57 -10.07 15.16
C LEU A 82 15.77 -10.39 13.88
N HIS A 83 16.43 -10.57 12.74
CA HIS A 83 15.77 -10.96 11.50
C HIS A 83 15.04 -12.30 11.64
N ALA A 84 15.75 -13.34 12.12
CA ALA A 84 15.17 -14.66 12.33
C ALA A 84 14.01 -14.64 13.34
N TRP A 85 14.15 -13.87 14.42
CA TRP A 85 13.07 -13.72 15.40
C TRP A 85 11.84 -13.04 14.82
N LEU A 86 12.00 -11.99 13.98
CA LEU A 86 10.88 -11.30 13.33
C LEU A 86 10.15 -12.23 12.36
N ASP A 87 10.87 -13.01 11.56
CA ASP A 87 10.27 -13.98 10.65
C ASP A 87 9.44 -15.01 11.42
N GLU A 88 9.98 -15.56 12.51
CA GLU A 88 9.27 -16.50 13.39
C GLU A 88 8.00 -15.87 13.99
N GLN A 89 8.07 -14.60 14.44
CA GLN A 89 6.90 -13.91 14.98
C GLN A 89 5.82 -13.64 13.92
N ILE A 90 6.19 -13.26 12.72
CA ILE A 90 5.25 -13.04 11.60
C ILE A 90 4.56 -14.35 11.23
N ASP A 91 5.31 -15.44 11.11
CA ASP A 91 4.76 -16.77 10.85
C ASP A 91 3.79 -17.22 11.96
N ALA A 92 4.18 -17.06 13.20
CA ALA A 92 3.33 -17.39 14.35
C ALA A 92 2.03 -16.56 14.37
N MET A 93 2.10 -15.27 14.08
CA MET A 93 0.91 -14.39 14.03
C MET A 93 -0.02 -14.75 12.87
N ASN A 94 0.50 -15.19 11.74
CA ASN A 94 -0.32 -15.71 10.65
C ASN A 94 -1.00 -17.03 11.02
N GLN A 95 -0.26 -17.97 11.59
CA GLN A 95 -0.77 -19.29 11.95
C GLN A 95 -1.82 -19.25 13.08
N ASN A 96 -1.66 -18.39 14.07
CA ASN A 96 -2.57 -18.28 15.21
C ASN A 96 -3.75 -17.31 14.96
N GLY A 97 -3.84 -16.69 13.77
CA GLY A 97 -4.91 -15.77 13.40
C GLY A 97 -4.78 -14.36 13.98
N ALA A 98 -3.66 -14.01 14.62
CA ALA A 98 -3.46 -12.68 15.21
C ALA A 98 -3.43 -11.59 14.15
N MET A 99 -2.85 -11.84 12.96
CA MET A 99 -2.87 -10.92 11.83
C MET A 99 -4.30 -10.66 11.34
N GLN A 100 -5.10 -11.71 11.18
CA GLN A 100 -6.50 -11.60 10.81
C GLN A 100 -7.30 -10.80 11.85
N ALA A 101 -7.12 -11.08 13.14
CA ALA A 101 -7.78 -10.36 14.22
C ALA A 101 -7.37 -8.86 14.26
N ALA A 102 -6.10 -8.57 14.01
CA ALA A 102 -5.61 -7.20 13.89
C ALA A 102 -6.26 -6.47 12.71
N TYR A 103 -6.32 -7.10 11.53
CA TYR A 103 -7.01 -6.56 10.37
C TYR A 103 -8.47 -6.21 10.68
N GLU A 104 -9.25 -7.15 11.22
CA GLU A 104 -10.66 -6.98 11.55
C GLU A 104 -10.89 -5.80 12.52
N LYS A 105 -9.99 -5.62 13.46
CA LYS A 105 -10.08 -4.58 14.48
C LYS A 105 -9.66 -3.20 14.00
N THR A 106 -8.66 -3.12 13.12
CA THR A 106 -7.97 -1.84 12.81
C THR A 106 -8.19 -1.36 11.38
N LEU A 107 -8.06 -2.23 10.38
CA LEU A 107 -8.09 -1.85 8.96
C LEU A 107 -9.47 -2.01 8.32
N LYS A 108 -10.18 -3.07 8.65
CA LYS A 108 -11.53 -3.31 8.11
C LYS A 108 -12.51 -2.17 8.39
N PRO A 109 -12.56 -1.55 9.57
CA PRO A 109 -13.40 -0.36 9.79
C PRO A 109 -13.06 0.82 8.88
N VAL A 110 -11.78 0.94 8.48
CA VAL A 110 -11.29 1.99 7.59
C VAL A 110 -11.61 1.68 6.14
N PHE A 111 -11.34 0.45 5.68
CA PHE A 111 -11.49 0.07 4.27
C PHE A 111 -12.93 -0.31 3.89
N GLY A 112 -13.74 -0.79 4.83
CA GLY A 112 -15.06 -1.32 4.58
C GLY A 112 -15.07 -2.83 4.31
N ASP A 113 -16.27 -3.37 4.08
CA ASP A 113 -16.46 -4.81 3.89
C ASP A 113 -16.02 -5.32 2.52
N ASP A 114 -15.85 -4.43 1.55
CA ASP A 114 -15.48 -4.77 0.17
C ASP A 114 -13.98 -5.12 -0.01
N VAL A 115 -13.16 -4.89 1.01
CA VAL A 115 -11.72 -5.20 1.00
C VAL A 115 -11.46 -6.38 1.93
N PRO A 116 -11.29 -7.60 1.41
CA PRO A 116 -11.03 -8.76 2.25
C PRO A 116 -9.58 -8.75 2.78
N ALA A 117 -9.37 -9.36 3.95
CA ALA A 117 -8.05 -9.43 4.59
C ALA A 117 -6.97 -10.02 3.69
N LYS A 118 -7.30 -11.03 2.88
CA LYS A 118 -6.37 -11.68 1.92
C LYS A 118 -5.78 -10.74 0.86
N ASP A 119 -6.40 -9.59 0.60
CA ASP A 119 -5.90 -8.61 -0.35
C ASP A 119 -4.91 -7.63 0.30
N ILE A 120 -4.79 -7.68 1.63
CA ILE A 120 -3.93 -6.80 2.44
C ILE A 120 -2.85 -7.60 3.18
N LEU A 121 -3.20 -8.75 3.74
CA LEU A 121 -2.29 -9.57 4.52
C LEU A 121 -1.49 -10.52 3.62
N VAL A 122 -0.23 -10.72 3.98
CA VAL A 122 0.62 -11.73 3.36
C VAL A 122 0.35 -13.06 4.03
N GLU A 123 0.02 -14.07 3.25
CA GLU A 123 -0.03 -15.45 3.71
C GLU A 123 1.39 -16.03 3.66
N THR A 124 1.95 -16.38 4.82
CA THR A 124 3.19 -17.16 4.87
C THR A 124 2.88 -18.62 4.58
N LYS A 125 3.73 -19.25 3.77
CA LYS A 125 3.57 -20.64 3.34
C LYS A 125 4.01 -21.61 4.43
#